data_bc4192ab97f50e0f7ad34ff43e812d8e
#
_entry.id   bc4192ab97f50e0f7ad34ff43e812d8e
#
_cell.length_a   1.000
_cell.length_b   1.000
_cell.length_c   1.000
_cell.angle_alpha   90.00
_cell.angle_beta   90.00
_cell.angle_gamma   90.00
#
_symmetry.space_group_name_H-M   'P 1'
#
loop_
_entity.id
_entity.type
_entity.pdbx_description
1 polymer ?
#
loop_
_entity_poly.entity_id
_entity_poly.type
_entity_poly.pdbx_seq_one_letter_code
_entity_poly.pdbx_strand_id
1 'polypeptide(L)'
;MIAINHPASPNRRIEVSPSEIERAIHLDFEGFKGSPPVMASVLVDGRTETFVFEDQSPALADAARGPGLRTAMHGPWLQDLFDRAVAESRWIAAYSRRERIVFEEFGIDSDEIDLRYLDTRPLALAWRRTRHPEIDRTVKARRRRRRERGEFDRGRENSLPALASMAGIALPPMYGAGQVTSRLRAVIGQIDRRGSHAAITPTAKAKWANLVRHNRWDCDACKRLALTAVQAGEASSRR
;
A
#
# COMPACT_ATOMS: atom_id res chain seq x y z
N MET A 1 -7.13 -16.21 15.09
CA MET A 1 -7.32 -16.13 13.62
C MET A 1 -8.56 -15.31 13.30
N ILE A 2 -8.50 -14.40 12.36
CA ILE A 2 -9.68 -13.72 11.80
C ILE A 2 -9.94 -14.27 10.41
N ALA A 3 -11.20 -14.60 10.14
CA ALA A 3 -11.63 -14.98 8.80
C ALA A 3 -12.17 -13.76 8.05
N ILE A 4 -11.67 -13.51 6.87
CA ILE A 4 -12.19 -12.51 5.92
C ILE A 4 -12.59 -13.19 4.63
N ASN A 5 -13.62 -12.64 3.97
CA ASN A 5 -13.97 -13.10 2.64
C ASN A 5 -12.88 -12.67 1.66
N HIS A 6 -12.43 -13.60 0.81
CA HIS A 6 -11.48 -13.29 -0.24
C HIS A 6 -12.10 -12.28 -1.23
N PRO A 7 -11.39 -11.18 -1.58
CA PRO A 7 -11.98 -10.13 -2.41
C PRO A 7 -12.32 -10.57 -3.85
N ALA A 8 -11.60 -11.53 -4.40
CA ALA A 8 -11.87 -12.08 -5.74
C ALA A 8 -12.75 -13.35 -5.70
N SER A 9 -12.87 -14.00 -4.54
CA SER A 9 -13.72 -15.19 -4.36
C SER A 9 -14.54 -15.03 -3.08
N PRO A 10 -15.76 -14.46 -3.14
CA PRO A 10 -16.58 -14.15 -1.96
C PRO A 10 -16.88 -15.36 -1.06
N ASN A 11 -16.80 -16.56 -1.63
CA ASN A 11 -17.01 -17.83 -0.93
C ASN A 11 -15.75 -18.37 -0.24
N ARG A 12 -14.57 -17.77 -0.50
CA ARG A 12 -13.32 -18.18 0.12
C ARG A 12 -13.05 -17.29 1.34
N ARG A 13 -13.02 -17.90 2.50
CA ARG A 13 -12.56 -17.27 3.74
C ARG A 13 -11.05 -17.44 3.83
N ILE A 14 -10.36 -16.33 4.04
CA ILE A 14 -8.95 -16.33 4.39
C ILE A 14 -8.89 -16.17 5.92
N GLU A 15 -8.25 -17.12 6.57
CA GLU A 15 -7.90 -17.01 7.99
C GLU A 15 -6.44 -16.61 8.08
N VAL A 16 -6.18 -15.54 8.79
CA VAL A 16 -4.82 -14.99 8.94
C VAL A 16 -4.51 -14.82 10.42
N SER A 17 -3.34 -15.27 10.81
CA SER A 17 -2.78 -15.14 12.16
C SER A 17 -1.88 -13.90 12.28
N PRO A 18 -1.62 -13.40 13.51
CA PRO A 18 -0.63 -12.34 13.73
C PRO A 18 0.76 -12.69 13.19
N SER A 19 1.19 -13.95 13.34
CA SER A 19 2.50 -14.41 12.87
C SER A 19 2.61 -14.38 11.33
N GLU A 20 1.53 -14.67 10.62
CA GLU A 20 1.51 -14.57 9.15
C GLU A 20 1.58 -13.11 8.70
N ILE A 21 0.89 -12.18 9.39
CA ILE A 21 1.02 -10.73 9.12
C ILE A 21 2.45 -10.25 9.42
N GLU A 22 3.06 -10.69 10.52
CA GLU A 22 4.46 -10.32 10.85
C GLU A 22 5.44 -10.75 9.76
N ARG A 23 5.24 -11.95 9.20
CA ARG A 23 6.10 -12.53 8.15
C ARG A 23 5.75 -12.09 6.75
N ALA A 24 4.60 -11.43 6.53
CA ALA A 24 4.18 -10.99 5.21
C ALA A 24 5.17 -10.00 4.59
N ILE A 25 5.19 -9.96 3.26
CA ILE A 25 5.82 -8.91 2.48
C ILE A 25 4.81 -7.79 2.33
N HIS A 26 4.99 -6.69 3.06
CA HIS A 26 4.09 -5.54 2.95
C HIS A 26 4.53 -4.66 1.80
N LEU A 27 3.61 -4.38 0.88
CA LEU A 27 3.87 -3.73 -0.40
C LEU A 27 3.00 -2.49 -0.58
N ASP A 28 3.59 -1.44 -1.15
CA ASP A 28 2.88 -0.28 -1.66
C ASP A 28 3.50 0.22 -2.96
N PHE A 29 2.67 0.48 -3.97
CA PHE A 29 3.08 1.01 -5.28
C PHE A 29 2.71 2.47 -5.42
N GLU A 30 3.61 3.23 -6.06
CA GLU A 30 3.36 4.61 -6.43
C GLU A 30 3.57 4.86 -7.91
N GLY A 31 2.68 5.69 -8.49
CA GLY A 31 2.73 5.97 -9.92
C GLY A 31 1.62 6.92 -10.38
N PHE A 32 1.40 6.93 -11.67
CA PHE A 32 0.33 7.69 -12.31
C PHE A 32 -0.90 6.82 -12.52
N LYS A 33 -2.08 7.44 -12.49
CA LYS A 33 -3.32 6.72 -12.76
C LYS A 33 -3.33 6.19 -14.20
N GLY A 34 -3.60 4.90 -14.36
CA GLY A 34 -3.69 4.25 -15.68
C GLY A 34 -2.32 3.96 -16.33
N SER A 35 -1.25 4.00 -15.54
CA SER A 35 0.09 3.60 -15.97
C SER A 35 0.67 2.60 -14.97
N PRO A 36 1.64 1.78 -15.39
CA PRO A 36 2.40 0.96 -14.45
C PRO A 36 3.03 1.80 -13.34
N PRO A 37 3.29 1.23 -12.16
CA PRO A 37 3.94 1.95 -11.09
C PRO A 37 5.36 2.36 -11.47
N VAL A 38 5.81 3.52 -10.98
CA VAL A 38 7.18 4.00 -11.19
C VAL A 38 8.10 3.67 -10.01
N MET A 39 7.51 3.32 -8.87
CA MET A 39 8.25 2.88 -7.70
C MET A 39 7.39 1.97 -6.82
N ALA A 40 8.07 1.18 -5.99
CA ALA A 40 7.48 0.36 -4.95
C ALA A 40 8.29 0.45 -3.66
N SER A 41 7.64 0.38 -2.50
CA SER A 41 8.30 0.02 -1.25
C SER A 41 7.85 -1.35 -0.78
N VAL A 42 8.78 -2.11 -0.23
CA VAL A 42 8.50 -3.38 0.44
C VAL A 42 9.07 -3.35 1.85
N LEU A 43 8.27 -3.81 2.81
CA LEU A 43 8.70 -4.06 4.18
C LEU A 43 8.64 -5.55 4.45
N VAL A 44 9.78 -6.15 4.71
CA VAL A 44 9.92 -7.58 5.03
C VAL A 44 10.96 -7.75 6.13
N ASP A 45 10.68 -8.60 7.11
CA ASP A 45 11.57 -8.90 8.25
C ASP A 45 12.11 -7.63 8.95
N GLY A 46 11.26 -6.60 9.07
CA GLY A 46 11.60 -5.33 9.72
C GLY A 46 12.46 -4.37 8.89
N ARG A 47 12.77 -4.72 7.64
CA ARG A 47 13.56 -3.88 6.72
C ARG A 47 12.69 -3.34 5.61
N THR A 48 12.78 -2.04 5.36
CA THR A 48 12.07 -1.40 4.25
C THR A 48 13.05 -1.05 3.14
N GLU A 49 12.79 -1.54 1.95
CA GLU A 49 13.49 -1.16 0.72
C GLU A 49 12.52 -0.47 -0.23
N THR A 50 13.03 0.48 -1.01
CA THR A 50 12.26 1.18 -2.04
C THR A 50 12.93 0.99 -3.38
N PHE A 51 12.18 0.55 -4.36
CA PHE A 51 12.62 0.31 -5.73
C PHE A 51 12.04 1.39 -6.65
N VAL A 52 12.87 1.91 -7.52
CA VAL A 52 12.47 2.79 -8.63
C VAL A 52 12.58 1.98 -9.92
N PHE A 53 11.51 1.93 -10.68
CA PHE A 53 11.48 1.16 -11.92
C PHE A 53 12.05 2.00 -13.07
N GLU A 54 13.27 1.67 -13.48
CA GLU A 54 14.01 2.45 -14.49
C GLU A 54 13.40 2.36 -15.89
N ASP A 55 12.76 1.25 -16.22
CA ASP A 55 12.00 1.07 -17.47
C ASP A 55 10.69 1.87 -17.47
N GLN A 56 10.13 2.20 -16.30
CA GLN A 56 8.92 3.01 -16.17
C GLN A 56 9.22 4.50 -15.99
N SER A 57 10.37 4.86 -15.43
CA SER A 57 10.78 6.24 -15.22
C SER A 57 12.30 6.37 -15.15
N PRO A 58 13.01 6.44 -16.30
CA PRO A 58 14.47 6.62 -16.32
C PRO A 58 14.93 7.87 -15.55
N ALA A 59 14.14 8.94 -15.59
CA ALA A 59 14.45 10.16 -14.84
C ALA A 59 14.50 9.92 -13.32
N LEU A 60 13.62 9.09 -12.77
CA LEU A 60 13.62 8.77 -11.34
C LEU A 60 14.72 7.77 -10.96
N ALA A 61 15.22 6.96 -11.89
CA ALA A 61 16.32 6.04 -11.63
C ALA A 61 17.58 6.79 -11.15
N ASP A 62 17.86 7.98 -11.70
CA ASP A 62 18.94 8.85 -11.21
C ASP A 62 18.72 9.36 -9.77
N ALA A 63 17.48 9.42 -9.33
CA ALA A 63 17.10 9.81 -7.97
C ALA A 63 17.15 8.64 -6.97
N ALA A 64 17.30 7.40 -7.44
CA ALA A 64 17.31 6.20 -6.60
C ALA A 64 18.67 5.99 -5.91
N ARG A 65 19.16 7.03 -5.23
CA ARG A 65 20.45 7.04 -4.51
C ARG A 65 20.21 7.23 -3.02
N GLY A 66 20.83 6.39 -2.22
CA GLY A 66 20.75 6.48 -0.77
C GLY A 66 20.36 5.16 -0.10
N PRO A 67 20.42 5.10 1.24
CA PRO A 67 20.14 3.87 1.98
C PRO A 67 18.73 3.32 1.70
N GLY A 68 18.66 2.05 1.29
CA GLY A 68 17.40 1.36 1.00
C GLY A 68 16.65 1.89 -0.24
N LEU A 69 17.34 2.62 -1.15
CA LEU A 69 16.85 2.96 -2.48
C LEU A 69 17.64 2.17 -3.53
N ARG A 70 16.91 1.54 -4.45
CA ARG A 70 17.47 0.72 -5.53
C ARG A 70 16.74 0.98 -6.84
N THR A 71 17.39 0.69 -7.96
CA THR A 71 16.71 0.59 -9.25
C THR A 71 16.41 -0.86 -9.58
N ALA A 72 15.37 -1.08 -10.36
CA ALA A 72 15.00 -2.38 -10.89
C ALA A 72 14.23 -2.23 -12.21
N MET A 73 14.19 -3.31 -12.99
CA MET A 73 13.24 -3.45 -14.09
C MET A 73 11.91 -3.93 -13.52
N HIS A 74 10.81 -3.25 -13.86
CA HIS A 74 9.50 -3.49 -13.26
C HIS A 74 9.04 -4.96 -13.37
N GLY A 75 9.05 -5.51 -14.57
CA GLY A 75 8.57 -6.86 -14.81
C GLY A 75 9.35 -7.95 -14.07
N PRO A 76 10.67 -8.06 -14.28
CA PRO A 76 11.50 -9.03 -13.54
C PRO A 76 11.38 -8.89 -12.03
N TRP A 77 11.32 -7.66 -11.52
CA TRP A 77 11.16 -7.42 -10.08
C TRP A 77 9.82 -7.94 -9.54
N LEU A 78 8.71 -7.76 -10.27
CA LEU A 78 7.40 -8.30 -9.88
C LEU A 78 7.43 -9.83 -9.82
N GLN A 79 8.05 -10.47 -10.82
CA GLN A 79 8.18 -11.93 -10.85
C GLN A 79 9.01 -12.43 -9.66
N ASP A 80 10.19 -11.85 -9.44
CA ASP A 80 11.07 -12.21 -8.32
C ASP A 80 10.37 -12.05 -6.96
N LEU A 81 9.59 -10.97 -6.78
CA LEU A 81 8.83 -10.74 -5.55
C LEU A 81 7.76 -11.80 -5.35
N PHE A 82 7.04 -12.16 -6.42
CA PHE A 82 6.00 -13.16 -6.37
C PHE A 82 6.58 -14.56 -6.12
N ASP A 83 7.63 -14.94 -6.85
CA ASP A 83 8.33 -16.22 -6.68
C ASP A 83 8.89 -16.37 -5.26
N ARG A 84 9.43 -15.29 -4.72
CA ARG A 84 9.86 -15.26 -3.32
C ARG A 84 8.70 -15.51 -2.35
N ALA A 85 7.55 -14.88 -2.57
CA ALA A 85 6.37 -15.06 -1.72
C ALA A 85 5.87 -16.50 -1.77
N VAL A 86 5.93 -17.14 -2.94
CA VAL A 86 5.59 -18.55 -3.12
C VAL A 86 6.59 -19.46 -2.40
N ALA A 87 7.89 -19.28 -2.67
CA ALA A 87 8.97 -20.12 -2.12
C ALA A 87 9.04 -20.04 -0.58
N GLU A 88 8.86 -18.85 -0.01
CA GLU A 88 8.90 -18.64 1.44
C GLU A 88 7.53 -18.85 2.12
N SER A 89 6.50 -19.21 1.36
CA SER A 89 5.10 -19.33 1.85
C SER A 89 4.66 -18.08 2.63
N ARG A 90 4.92 -16.90 2.08
CA ARG A 90 4.52 -15.61 2.65
C ARG A 90 3.33 -15.02 1.91
N TRP A 91 2.56 -14.20 2.60
CA TRP A 91 1.61 -13.29 1.98
C TRP A 91 2.31 -12.07 1.39
N ILE A 92 1.86 -11.63 0.22
CA ILE A 92 2.07 -10.25 -0.26
C ILE A 92 0.89 -9.45 0.26
N ALA A 93 1.12 -8.62 1.26
CA ALA A 93 0.08 -7.87 1.94
C ALA A 93 0.11 -6.39 1.51
N ALA A 94 -1.01 -5.90 1.01
CA ALA A 94 -1.17 -4.50 0.63
C ALA A 94 -2.51 -3.95 1.13
N TYR A 95 -2.67 -2.62 1.12
CA TYR A 95 -3.88 -2.00 1.64
C TYR A 95 -5.05 -1.99 0.65
N SER A 96 -4.83 -2.32 -0.61
CA SER A 96 -5.90 -2.29 -1.61
C SER A 96 -5.76 -3.38 -2.67
N ARG A 97 -6.79 -3.52 -3.50
CA ARG A 97 -6.74 -4.41 -4.68
C ARG A 97 -5.90 -3.84 -5.84
N ARG A 98 -5.45 -2.60 -5.75
CA ARG A 98 -4.71 -1.97 -6.84
C ARG A 98 -3.37 -2.67 -7.07
N GLU A 99 -2.69 -3.04 -5.99
CA GLU A 99 -1.43 -3.75 -6.02
C GLU A 99 -1.60 -5.14 -6.65
N ARG A 100 -2.71 -5.82 -6.35
CA ARG A 100 -3.08 -7.09 -7.00
C ARG A 100 -3.23 -6.93 -8.52
N ILE A 101 -3.88 -5.86 -8.97
CA ILE A 101 -4.08 -5.57 -10.39
C ILE A 101 -2.72 -5.40 -11.11
N VAL A 102 -1.71 -4.83 -10.47
CA VAL A 102 -0.37 -4.68 -11.05
C VAL A 102 0.24 -6.05 -11.39
N PHE A 103 0.06 -7.06 -10.53
CA PHE A 103 0.51 -8.42 -10.81
C PHE A 103 -0.28 -9.07 -11.96
N GLU A 104 -1.60 -8.86 -12.01
CA GLU A 104 -2.45 -9.35 -13.10
C GLU A 104 -2.08 -8.71 -14.46
N GLU A 105 -1.89 -7.38 -14.48
CA GLU A 105 -1.48 -6.63 -15.67
C GLU A 105 -0.09 -7.05 -16.17
N PHE A 106 0.76 -7.54 -15.28
CA PHE A 106 2.05 -8.12 -15.65
C PHE A 106 1.93 -9.54 -16.21
N GLY A 107 0.82 -10.24 -15.97
CA GLY A 107 0.53 -11.56 -16.52
C GLY A 107 0.69 -12.73 -15.55
N ILE A 108 0.82 -12.46 -14.26
CA ILE A 108 0.75 -13.52 -13.24
C ILE A 108 -0.70 -13.98 -13.14
N ASP A 109 -0.90 -15.30 -13.09
CA ASP A 109 -2.24 -15.89 -13.05
C ASP A 109 -3.04 -15.44 -11.82
N SER A 110 -4.31 -15.10 -12.04
CA SER A 110 -5.19 -14.59 -10.97
C SER A 110 -5.39 -15.57 -9.82
N ASP A 111 -5.47 -16.87 -10.11
CA ASP A 111 -5.66 -17.91 -9.09
C ASP A 111 -4.37 -18.07 -8.25
N GLU A 112 -3.21 -17.98 -8.90
CA GLU A 112 -1.91 -17.98 -8.21
C GLU A 112 -1.74 -16.75 -7.32
N ILE A 113 -2.09 -15.56 -7.82
CA ILE A 113 -2.09 -14.33 -7.03
C ILE A 113 -2.99 -14.50 -5.80
N ASP A 114 -4.19 -15.03 -5.97
CA ASP A 114 -5.16 -15.22 -4.89
C ASP A 114 -4.68 -16.18 -3.80
N LEU A 115 -3.69 -17.03 -4.08
CA LEU A 115 -3.06 -17.90 -3.08
C LEU A 115 -2.05 -17.16 -2.19
N ARG A 116 -1.54 -16.01 -2.64
CA ARG A 116 -0.44 -15.30 -1.98
C ARG A 116 -0.73 -13.82 -1.70
N TYR A 117 -1.80 -13.25 -2.23
CA TYR A 117 -2.15 -11.86 -2.03
C TYR A 117 -3.14 -11.66 -0.88
N LEU A 118 -2.85 -10.72 0.00
CA LEU A 118 -3.69 -10.34 1.11
C LEU A 118 -4.07 -8.85 1.02
N ASP A 119 -5.31 -8.55 0.62
CA ASP A 119 -5.89 -7.23 0.81
C ASP A 119 -6.19 -7.01 2.31
N THR A 120 -5.43 -6.14 2.97
CA THR A 120 -5.56 -5.87 4.40
C THR A 120 -6.70 -4.91 4.74
N ARG A 121 -7.25 -4.22 3.75
CA ARG A 121 -8.36 -3.27 3.95
C ARG A 121 -9.62 -3.91 4.54
N PRO A 122 -10.09 -5.10 4.11
CA PRO A 122 -11.19 -5.80 4.75
C PRO A 122 -10.96 -6.09 6.24
N LEU A 123 -9.72 -6.46 6.64
CA LEU A 123 -9.34 -6.65 8.04
C LEU A 123 -9.52 -5.35 8.85
N ALA A 124 -8.99 -4.25 8.35
CA ALA A 124 -9.08 -2.94 8.99
C ALA A 124 -10.53 -2.45 9.10
N LEU A 125 -11.37 -2.71 8.09
CA LEU A 125 -12.79 -2.37 8.13
C LEU A 125 -13.58 -3.27 9.11
N ALA A 126 -13.23 -4.54 9.23
CA ALA A 126 -13.82 -5.45 10.22
C ALA A 126 -13.45 -5.02 11.64
N TRP A 127 -12.18 -4.68 11.87
CA TRP A 127 -11.70 -4.10 13.13
C TRP A 127 -12.47 -2.83 13.51
N ARG A 128 -12.65 -1.87 12.60
CA ARG A 128 -13.41 -0.65 12.87
C ARG A 128 -14.87 -0.98 13.25
N ARG A 129 -15.52 -1.90 12.55
CA ARG A 129 -16.90 -2.31 12.88
C ARG A 129 -17.03 -2.87 14.29
N THR A 130 -16.03 -3.61 14.73
CA THR A 130 -16.05 -4.30 16.04
C THR A 130 -15.65 -3.37 17.17
N ARG A 131 -14.62 -2.55 16.97
CA ARG A 131 -14.02 -1.72 18.02
C ARG A 131 -14.60 -0.29 18.09
N HIS A 132 -15.14 0.21 16.98
CA HIS A 132 -15.69 1.57 16.84
C HIS A 132 -17.04 1.54 16.10
N PRO A 133 -18.06 0.81 16.61
CA PRO A 133 -19.32 0.60 15.90
C PRO A 133 -20.10 1.89 15.66
N GLU A 134 -19.97 2.89 16.54
CA GLU A 134 -20.59 4.21 16.39
C GLU A 134 -19.95 4.99 15.21
N ILE A 135 -18.63 4.94 15.08
CA ILE A 135 -17.92 5.56 13.95
C ILE A 135 -18.28 4.85 12.64
N ASP A 136 -18.30 3.52 12.65
CA ASP A 136 -18.65 2.73 11.47
C ASP A 136 -20.10 3.05 11.00
N ARG A 137 -21.06 3.18 11.91
CA ARG A 137 -22.43 3.60 11.61
C ARG A 137 -22.47 5.00 11.00
N THR A 138 -21.73 5.95 11.58
CA THR A 138 -21.64 7.32 11.07
C THR A 138 -21.06 7.38 9.66
N VAL A 139 -19.97 6.66 9.40
CA VAL A 139 -19.35 6.58 8.07
C VAL A 139 -20.32 5.97 7.05
N LYS A 140 -20.99 4.88 7.39
CA LYS A 140 -22.01 4.25 6.51
C LYS A 140 -23.16 5.21 6.20
N ALA A 141 -23.68 5.93 7.20
CA ALA A 141 -24.76 6.90 7.02
C ALA A 141 -24.33 8.06 6.10
N ARG A 142 -23.09 8.61 6.27
CA ARG A 142 -22.54 9.64 5.38
C ARG A 142 -22.42 9.14 3.94
N ARG A 143 -21.90 7.94 3.74
CA ARG A 143 -21.75 7.33 2.41
C ARG A 143 -23.09 7.11 1.73
N ARG A 144 -24.11 6.65 2.49
CA ARG A 144 -25.46 6.52 1.97
C ARG A 144 -26.02 7.86 1.52
N ARG A 145 -25.95 8.91 2.36
CA ARG A 145 -26.43 10.26 2.04
C ARG A 145 -25.72 10.86 0.81
N ARG A 146 -24.39 10.64 0.66
CA ARG A 146 -23.65 11.08 -0.54
C ARG A 146 -24.17 10.39 -1.81
N ARG A 147 -24.38 9.06 -1.77
CA ARG A 147 -24.96 8.32 -2.90
C ARG A 147 -26.36 8.82 -3.26
N GLU A 148 -27.20 9.05 -2.26
CA GLU A 148 -28.55 9.59 -2.46
C GLU A 148 -28.55 10.97 -3.13
N ARG A 149 -27.48 11.77 -2.92
CA ARG A 149 -27.26 13.06 -3.58
C ARG A 149 -26.47 12.98 -4.90
N GLY A 150 -26.12 11.79 -5.37
CA GLY A 150 -25.29 11.61 -6.55
C GLY A 150 -23.84 12.09 -6.39
N GLU A 151 -23.37 12.32 -5.15
CA GLU A 151 -22.02 12.79 -4.89
C GLU A 151 -21.00 11.66 -4.99
N PHE A 152 -19.85 11.94 -5.64
CA PHE A 152 -18.77 10.98 -5.71
C PHE A 152 -18.17 10.70 -4.31
N ASP A 153 -18.26 9.44 -3.88
CA ASP A 153 -17.65 8.99 -2.62
C ASP A 153 -16.14 8.76 -2.82
N ARG A 154 -15.34 9.69 -2.35
CA ARG A 154 -13.86 9.59 -2.41
C ARG A 154 -13.31 8.53 -1.45
N GLY A 155 -14.12 7.88 -0.64
CA GLY A 155 -13.72 6.81 0.28
C GLY A 155 -12.66 7.20 1.33
N ARG A 156 -12.50 8.50 1.59
CA ARG A 156 -11.45 9.02 2.49
C ARG A 156 -11.50 8.42 3.89
N GLU A 157 -12.70 8.14 4.40
CA GLU A 157 -12.91 7.52 5.72
C GLU A 157 -12.46 6.05 5.78
N ASN A 158 -12.24 5.42 4.64
CA ASN A 158 -11.73 4.05 4.50
C ASN A 158 -10.30 4.01 3.94
N SER A 159 -9.61 5.14 3.90
CA SER A 159 -8.21 5.19 3.48
C SER A 159 -7.28 4.66 4.58
N LEU A 160 -6.10 4.19 4.18
CA LEU A 160 -5.09 3.73 5.12
C LEU A 160 -4.77 4.79 6.19
N PRO A 161 -4.52 6.09 5.85
CA PRO A 161 -4.26 7.10 6.87
C PRO A 161 -5.39 7.28 7.88
N ALA A 162 -6.65 7.22 7.41
CA ALA A 162 -7.80 7.39 8.31
C ALA A 162 -7.93 6.25 9.32
N LEU A 163 -7.78 5.00 8.88
CA LEU A 163 -7.86 3.85 9.76
C LEU A 163 -6.61 3.68 10.61
N ALA A 164 -5.42 4.00 10.09
CA ALA A 164 -4.18 4.03 10.86
C ALA A 164 -4.26 5.04 12.02
N SER A 165 -4.75 6.26 11.76
CA SER A 165 -4.98 7.27 12.80
C SER A 165 -5.95 6.78 13.88
N MET A 166 -7.03 6.07 13.52
CA MET A 166 -7.96 5.46 14.49
C MET A 166 -7.28 4.38 15.33
N ALA A 167 -6.30 3.67 14.78
CA ALA A 167 -5.50 2.67 15.47
C ALA A 167 -4.34 3.27 16.29
N GLY A 168 -4.23 4.59 16.39
CA GLY A 168 -3.15 5.27 17.10
C GLY A 168 -1.81 5.25 16.36
N ILE A 169 -1.81 4.96 15.05
CA ILE A 169 -0.61 5.00 14.21
C ILE A 169 -0.41 6.43 13.72
N ALA A 170 0.67 7.06 14.17
CA ALA A 170 0.95 8.45 13.85
C ALA A 170 1.22 8.66 12.36
N LEU A 171 0.59 9.69 11.78
CA LEU A 171 0.87 10.16 10.43
C LEU A 171 2.13 11.03 10.43
N PRO A 172 3.08 10.82 9.49
CA PRO A 172 4.20 11.74 9.36
C PRO A 172 3.72 13.17 9.01
N PRO A 173 4.35 14.21 9.56
CA PRO A 173 3.94 15.60 9.29
C PRO A 173 3.89 15.98 7.80
N MET A 174 4.73 15.33 6.96
CA MET A 174 4.79 15.56 5.51
C MET A 174 3.87 14.63 4.71
N TYR A 175 3.06 13.80 5.37
CA TYR A 175 2.12 12.93 4.69
C TYR A 175 1.05 13.78 3.99
N GLY A 176 1.21 14.01 2.71
CA GLY A 176 0.26 14.79 1.92
C GLY A 176 -0.70 13.86 1.19
N ALA A 177 -1.87 13.59 1.78
CA ALA A 177 -2.89 12.77 1.11
C ALA A 177 -3.22 13.33 -0.28
N GLY A 178 -3.10 12.49 -1.33
CA GLY A 178 -3.34 12.88 -2.72
C GLY A 178 -2.22 13.73 -3.37
N GLN A 179 -1.07 13.90 -2.73
CA GLN A 179 0.04 14.69 -3.28
C GLN A 179 1.09 13.85 -4.03
N VAL A 180 0.98 12.52 -4.04
CA VAL A 180 1.95 11.63 -4.69
C VAL A 180 2.18 12.00 -6.15
N THR A 181 1.11 12.01 -6.95
CA THR A 181 1.19 12.33 -8.38
C THR A 181 1.78 13.73 -8.65
N SER A 182 1.42 14.72 -7.84
CA SER A 182 1.96 16.09 -7.99
C SER A 182 3.44 16.16 -7.61
N ARG A 183 3.87 15.40 -6.60
CA ARG A 183 5.28 15.30 -6.21
C ARG A 183 6.09 14.59 -7.29
N LEU A 184 5.60 13.46 -7.83
CA LEU A 184 6.23 12.74 -8.94
C LEU A 184 6.43 13.65 -10.14
N ARG A 185 5.37 14.31 -10.63
CA ARG A 185 5.45 15.25 -11.75
C ARG A 185 6.47 16.38 -11.50
N ALA A 186 6.49 16.93 -10.29
CA ALA A 186 7.42 17.99 -9.95
C ALA A 186 8.88 17.51 -9.97
N VAL A 187 9.17 16.30 -9.50
CA VAL A 187 10.53 15.75 -9.49
C VAL A 187 10.97 15.38 -10.91
N ILE A 188 10.16 14.60 -11.64
CA ILE A 188 10.45 14.20 -13.02
C ILE A 188 10.68 15.44 -13.89
N GLY A 189 9.74 16.39 -13.90
CA GLY A 189 9.87 17.60 -14.72
C GLY A 189 11.03 18.51 -14.31
N GLN A 190 11.57 18.40 -13.11
CA GLN A 190 12.80 19.09 -12.74
C GLN A 190 14.03 18.32 -13.25
N ILE A 191 14.04 16.98 -13.17
CA ILE A 191 15.14 16.16 -13.70
C ILE A 191 15.25 16.32 -15.21
N ASP A 192 14.11 16.26 -15.93
CA ASP A 192 14.06 16.43 -17.39
C ASP A 192 14.65 17.78 -17.81
N ARG A 193 14.33 18.87 -17.10
CA ARG A 193 14.86 20.21 -17.42
C ARG A 193 16.31 20.43 -17.04
N ARG A 194 16.82 19.73 -16.03
CA ARG A 194 18.13 19.98 -15.43
C ARG A 194 19.15 18.87 -15.69
N GLY A 195 18.72 17.78 -16.34
CA GLY A 195 19.53 16.65 -16.75
C GLY A 195 19.88 15.64 -15.66
N SER A 196 19.71 15.97 -14.37
CA SER A 196 20.00 15.02 -13.29
C SER A 196 19.31 15.36 -11.97
N HIS A 197 19.13 14.36 -11.11
CA HIS A 197 18.65 14.56 -9.72
C HIS A 197 19.61 15.44 -8.89
N ALA A 198 20.92 15.38 -9.15
CA ALA A 198 21.88 16.22 -8.45
C ALA A 198 21.61 17.71 -8.69
N ALA A 199 21.19 18.06 -9.90
CA ALA A 199 20.97 19.45 -10.34
C ALA A 199 19.57 20.03 -10.00
N ILE A 200 18.58 19.21 -9.54
CA ILE A 200 17.26 19.76 -9.21
C ILE A 200 17.27 20.64 -7.96
N THR A 201 16.26 21.48 -7.82
CA THR A 201 16.14 22.41 -6.70
C THR A 201 16.01 21.69 -5.36
N PRO A 202 16.44 22.34 -4.22
CA PRO A 202 16.23 21.78 -2.89
C PRO A 202 14.77 21.42 -2.61
N THR A 203 13.82 22.22 -3.11
CA THR A 203 12.38 21.96 -2.98
C THR A 203 11.97 20.67 -3.69
N ALA A 204 12.52 20.40 -4.89
CA ALA A 204 12.24 19.15 -5.61
C ALA A 204 12.88 17.94 -4.91
N LYS A 205 14.09 18.09 -4.37
CA LYS A 205 14.75 17.06 -3.54
C LYS A 205 13.91 16.73 -2.29
N ALA A 206 13.38 17.76 -1.63
CA ALA A 206 12.49 17.57 -0.49
C ALA A 206 11.19 16.84 -0.88
N LYS A 207 10.60 17.15 -2.04
CA LYS A 207 9.42 16.42 -2.57
C LYS A 207 9.73 14.95 -2.82
N TRP A 208 10.91 14.65 -3.39
CA TRP A 208 11.37 13.28 -3.59
C TRP A 208 11.52 12.53 -2.26
N ALA A 209 12.27 13.11 -1.31
CA ALA A 209 12.45 12.52 0.01
C ALA A 209 11.12 12.30 0.75
N ASN A 210 10.15 13.22 0.59
CA ASN A 210 8.82 13.08 1.17
C ASN A 210 8.01 11.97 0.48
N LEU A 211 8.17 11.77 -0.82
CA LEU A 211 7.53 10.69 -1.57
C LEU A 211 8.03 9.31 -1.10
N VAL A 212 9.35 9.15 -1.01
CA VAL A 212 9.96 7.91 -0.50
C VAL A 212 9.49 7.60 0.93
N ARG A 213 9.49 8.62 1.80
CA ARG A 213 8.99 8.45 3.19
C ARG A 213 7.51 8.10 3.26
N HIS A 214 6.69 8.66 2.37
CA HIS A 214 5.27 8.37 2.26
C HIS A 214 5.05 6.90 1.92
N ASN A 215 5.66 6.43 0.84
CA ASN A 215 5.54 5.06 0.35
C ASN A 215 6.04 4.02 1.39
N ARG A 216 7.15 4.30 2.07
CA ARG A 216 7.65 3.47 3.18
C ARG A 216 6.71 3.43 4.37
N TRP A 217 6.13 4.59 4.73
CA TRP A 217 5.16 4.67 5.80
C TRP A 217 3.89 3.88 5.49
N ASP A 218 3.44 3.88 4.23
CA ASP A 218 2.25 3.12 3.84
C ASP A 218 2.45 1.61 4.06
N CYS A 219 3.63 1.06 3.79
CA CYS A 219 3.97 -0.33 4.12
C CYS A 219 3.94 -0.59 5.65
N ASP A 220 4.57 0.27 6.45
CA ASP A 220 4.59 0.13 7.91
C ASP A 220 3.19 0.28 8.51
N ALA A 221 2.44 1.28 8.07
CA ALA A 221 1.07 1.50 8.53
C ALA A 221 0.13 0.35 8.14
N CYS A 222 0.28 -0.20 6.94
CA CYS A 222 -0.45 -1.38 6.47
C CYS A 222 -0.18 -2.56 7.41
N LYS A 223 1.08 -2.87 7.69
CA LYS A 223 1.49 -3.94 8.63
C LYS A 223 0.88 -3.73 10.01
N ARG A 224 1.11 -2.58 10.62
CA ARG A 224 0.65 -2.28 11.99
C ARG A 224 -0.86 -2.30 12.12
N LEU A 225 -1.57 -1.77 11.14
CA LEU A 225 -3.02 -1.77 11.12
C LEU A 225 -3.58 -3.19 10.96
N ALA A 226 -2.99 -4.01 10.08
CA ALA A 226 -3.36 -5.41 9.91
C ALA A 226 -3.14 -6.21 11.19
N LEU A 227 -1.99 -6.05 11.87
CA LEU A 227 -1.71 -6.66 13.17
C LEU A 227 -2.74 -6.27 14.23
N THR A 228 -3.02 -4.96 14.36
CA THR A 228 -4.03 -4.45 15.29
C THR A 228 -5.40 -5.11 15.02
N ALA A 229 -5.77 -5.25 13.76
CA ALA A 229 -7.04 -5.84 13.37
C ALA A 229 -7.11 -7.33 13.75
N VAL A 230 -6.08 -8.12 13.43
CA VAL A 230 -6.05 -9.57 13.68
C VAL A 230 -6.00 -9.87 15.18
N GLN A 231 -5.16 -9.17 15.95
CA GLN A 231 -5.07 -9.32 17.41
C GLN A 231 -6.39 -8.99 18.11
N ALA A 232 -7.09 -7.93 17.66
CA ALA A 232 -8.38 -7.57 18.22
C ALA A 232 -9.46 -8.64 17.97
N GLY A 233 -9.39 -9.35 16.86
CA GLY A 233 -10.30 -10.45 16.56
C GLY A 233 -10.05 -11.69 17.38
N GLU A 234 -8.79 -12.06 17.62
CA GLU A 234 -8.46 -13.17 18.52
C GLU A 234 -8.96 -12.94 19.94
N ALA A 235 -8.81 -11.71 20.45
CA ALA A 235 -9.31 -11.35 21.77
C ALA A 235 -10.85 -11.46 21.87
N SER A 236 -11.56 -11.26 20.76
CA SER A 236 -13.03 -11.36 20.74
C SER A 236 -13.52 -12.81 20.62
N SER A 237 -12.73 -13.69 20.00
CA SER A 237 -13.08 -15.12 19.84
C SER A 237 -12.82 -15.97 21.09
N ARG A 238 -12.09 -15.43 22.08
CA ARG A 238 -11.78 -16.10 23.36
C ARG A 238 -12.77 -15.77 24.50
N ARG A 239 -13.72 -14.90 24.24
CA ARG A 239 -14.79 -14.51 25.18
C ARG A 239 -16.12 -15.18 24.81
#